data_9e9db497a8d6759e8a7aa022449be902
#
_entry.id   9e9db497a8d6759e8a7aa022449be902
#
_cell.length_a   1.000
_cell.length_b   1.000
_cell.length_c   1.000
_cell.angle_alpha   90.00
_cell.angle_beta   90.00
_cell.angle_gamma   90.00
#
_symmetry.space_group_name_H-M   'P 1'
#
loop_
_entity.id
_entity.type
_entity.pdbx_description
1 polymer ?
#
loop_
_entity_poly.entity_id
_entity_poly.type
_entity_poly.pdbx_seq_one_letter_code
_entity_poly.pdbx_strand_id
1 'polypeptide(L)'
;MQTRTTASRRPRLTEDIIPFSEYRGNLAACFDRVNETHRPLVVTRKGRADAVLISAADFDPLMDVFLLADTVRKSRKEIAKGRGIDHETAMRQFRERHGI
;
A
#
# COMPACT_ATOMS: atom_id res chain seq x y z
N MET A 1 -17.10 10.98 -13.14
CA MET A 1 -16.14 10.20 -13.40
C MET A 1 -14.96 10.21 -12.60
N GLN A 2 -14.66 11.24 -11.99
CA GLN A 2 -13.48 11.27 -11.28
C GLN A 2 -13.47 10.49 -10.05
N THR A 3 -14.61 10.28 -9.43
CA THR A 3 -14.64 9.43 -8.27
C THR A 3 -14.17 8.04 -8.59
N ARG A 4 -14.21 7.70 -9.87
CA ARG A 4 -13.76 6.43 -10.23
C ARG A 4 -12.31 6.25 -10.11
N THR A 5 -11.52 7.28 -9.99
CA THR A 5 -10.08 7.17 -9.86
C THR A 5 -9.71 6.32 -8.66
N THR A 6 -10.36 6.53 -7.54
CA THR A 6 -10.10 5.73 -6.36
C THR A 6 -10.52 4.29 -6.56
N ALA A 7 -11.68 4.09 -7.14
CA ALA A 7 -12.16 2.74 -7.40
C ALA A 7 -11.25 2.00 -8.37
N SER A 8 -10.71 2.69 -9.38
CA SER A 8 -9.87 2.05 -10.37
C SER A 8 -8.52 1.64 -9.82
N ARG A 9 -8.15 2.09 -8.62
CA ARG A 9 -6.89 1.68 -8.00
C ARG A 9 -7.03 0.44 -7.14
N ARG A 10 -8.24 -0.06 -6.99
CA ARG A 10 -8.45 -1.29 -6.25
C ARG A 10 -8.17 -2.49 -7.15
N PRO A 11 -7.61 -3.56 -6.60
CA PRO A 11 -7.43 -4.78 -7.39
C PRO A 11 -8.79 -5.30 -7.84
N ARG A 12 -8.84 -5.77 -9.05
CA ARG A 12 -10.04 -6.40 -9.58
C ARG A 12 -9.87 -7.90 -9.47
N LEU A 13 -10.82 -8.54 -8.82
CA LEU A 13 -10.69 -9.97 -8.52
C LEU A 13 -10.53 -10.84 -9.76
N THR A 14 -11.05 -10.39 -10.90
CA THR A 14 -10.95 -11.17 -12.11
C THR A 14 -9.75 -10.85 -12.97
N GLU A 15 -9.09 -9.72 -12.72
CA GLU A 15 -8.01 -9.27 -13.59
C GLU A 15 -6.68 -9.08 -12.88
N ASP A 16 -6.73 -8.73 -11.62
CA ASP A 16 -5.53 -8.32 -10.91
C ASP A 16 -5.04 -9.37 -9.93
N ILE A 17 -5.23 -10.62 -10.30
CA ILE A 17 -4.72 -11.76 -9.54
C ILE A 17 -3.98 -12.67 -10.49
N ILE A 18 -2.76 -13.05 -10.15
CA ILE A 18 -1.93 -13.86 -11.03
C ILE A 18 -1.19 -14.91 -10.21
N PRO A 19 -1.13 -16.17 -10.67
CA PRO A 19 -0.33 -17.17 -9.97
C PRO A 19 1.15 -16.85 -10.06
N PHE A 20 1.91 -17.25 -9.06
CA PHE A 20 3.32 -16.96 -9.01
C PHE A 20 4.08 -17.46 -10.22
N SER A 21 3.76 -18.65 -10.71
CA SER A 21 4.46 -19.20 -11.87
C SER A 21 4.28 -18.34 -13.10
N GLU A 22 3.08 -17.78 -13.28
CA GLU A 22 2.81 -16.91 -14.39
C GLU A 22 3.47 -15.56 -14.19
N TYR A 23 3.45 -15.04 -12.99
CA TYR A 23 4.10 -13.80 -12.64
C TYR A 23 5.60 -13.90 -12.92
N ARG A 24 6.21 -14.99 -12.50
CA ARG A 24 7.63 -15.20 -12.69
C ARG A 24 8.01 -15.20 -14.17
N GLY A 25 7.14 -15.71 -15.02
CA GLY A 25 7.41 -15.77 -16.45
C GLY A 25 7.12 -14.48 -17.18
N ASN A 26 6.48 -13.49 -16.51
CA ASN A 26 6.06 -12.26 -17.17
C ASN A 26 6.34 -11.03 -16.33
N LEU A 27 7.51 -10.98 -15.73
CA LEU A 27 7.84 -9.91 -14.78
C LEU A 27 7.73 -8.53 -15.39
N ALA A 28 8.31 -8.32 -16.56
CA ALA A 28 8.29 -7.00 -17.18
C ALA A 28 6.86 -6.55 -17.47
N ALA A 29 6.05 -7.45 -17.98
CA ALA A 29 4.67 -7.12 -18.29
C ALA A 29 3.88 -6.78 -17.03
N CYS A 30 4.14 -7.49 -15.94
CA CYS A 30 3.47 -7.22 -14.67
C CYS A 30 3.88 -5.87 -14.10
N PHE A 31 5.16 -5.54 -14.20
CA PHE A 31 5.64 -4.24 -13.76
C PHE A 31 5.00 -3.12 -14.58
N ASP A 32 4.95 -3.28 -15.90
CA ASP A 32 4.33 -2.29 -16.75
C ASP A 32 2.85 -2.13 -16.41
N ARG A 33 2.20 -3.24 -16.14
CA ARG A 33 0.77 -3.24 -15.84
C ARG A 33 0.46 -2.41 -14.59
N VAL A 34 1.20 -2.62 -13.50
CA VAL A 34 0.91 -1.87 -12.28
C VAL A 34 1.28 -0.40 -12.43
N ASN A 35 2.27 -0.08 -13.26
CA ASN A 35 2.64 1.31 -13.50
C ASN A 35 1.63 2.03 -14.40
N GLU A 36 0.95 1.29 -15.26
CA GLU A 36 -0.04 1.89 -16.15
C GLU A 36 -1.41 1.97 -15.51
N THR A 37 -1.81 0.93 -14.83
CA THR A 37 -3.16 0.87 -14.27
C THR A 37 -3.26 1.48 -12.89
N HIS A 38 -2.15 1.56 -12.18
CA HIS A 38 -2.12 2.01 -10.78
C HIS A 38 -3.00 1.13 -9.90
N ARG A 39 -3.18 -0.11 -10.29
CA ARG A 39 -3.91 -1.09 -9.49
C ARG A 39 -2.95 -2.14 -8.99
N PRO A 40 -3.01 -2.49 -7.71
CA PRO A 40 -2.15 -3.55 -7.18
C PRO A 40 -2.43 -4.87 -7.89
N LEU A 41 -1.39 -5.67 -8.07
CA LEU A 41 -1.51 -6.99 -8.66
C LEU A 41 -1.23 -8.02 -7.56
N VAL A 42 -2.20 -8.87 -7.28
CA VAL A 42 -2.07 -9.87 -6.23
C VAL A 42 -1.43 -11.12 -6.83
N VAL A 43 -0.32 -11.54 -6.23
CA VAL A 43 0.38 -12.74 -6.69
C VAL A 43 0.06 -13.87 -5.72
N THR A 44 -0.44 -14.98 -6.26
CA THR A 44 -0.85 -16.10 -5.42
C THR A 44 0.12 -17.25 -5.53
N ARG A 45 0.20 -18.02 -4.46
CA ARG A 45 0.94 -19.27 -4.46
C ARG A 45 0.09 -20.29 -3.73
N LYS A 46 -0.06 -21.47 -4.33
CA LYS A 46 -0.85 -22.56 -3.75
C LYS A 46 -2.26 -22.09 -3.38
N GLY A 47 -2.82 -21.27 -4.25
CA GLY A 47 -4.20 -20.80 -4.05
C GLY A 47 -4.37 -19.72 -3.02
N ARG A 48 -3.29 -19.15 -2.50
CA ARG A 48 -3.36 -18.10 -1.49
C ARG A 48 -2.66 -16.84 -1.97
N ALA A 49 -3.20 -15.70 -1.56
CA ALA A 49 -2.52 -14.44 -1.82
C ALA A 49 -1.22 -14.43 -1.02
N ASP A 50 -0.10 -14.32 -1.72
CA ASP A 50 1.21 -14.40 -1.10
C ASP A 50 1.95 -13.07 -1.10
N ALA A 51 1.73 -12.25 -2.12
CA ALA A 51 2.38 -10.95 -2.24
C ALA A 51 1.53 -10.03 -3.08
N VAL A 52 1.83 -8.75 -3.01
CA VAL A 52 1.12 -7.75 -3.80
C VAL A 52 2.16 -6.85 -4.45
N LEU A 53 2.04 -6.67 -5.76
CA LEU A 53 2.92 -5.80 -6.52
C LEU A 53 2.21 -4.47 -6.76
N ILE A 54 2.86 -3.38 -6.39
CA ILE A 54 2.33 -2.04 -6.67
C ILE A 54 3.44 -1.19 -7.25
N SER A 55 3.07 -0.14 -7.95
CA SER A 55 4.08 0.74 -8.52
C SER A 55 4.74 1.56 -7.42
N ALA A 56 5.99 1.93 -7.64
CA ALA A 56 6.71 2.77 -6.68
C ALA A 56 6.02 4.12 -6.52
N ALA A 57 5.43 4.63 -7.61
CA ALA A 57 4.72 5.90 -7.54
C ALA A 57 3.51 5.85 -6.62
N ASP A 58 2.90 4.68 -6.49
CA ASP A 58 1.73 4.52 -5.63
C ASP A 58 2.10 4.14 -4.21
N PHE A 59 3.29 3.64 -4.02
CA PHE A 59 3.72 3.15 -2.72
C PHE A 59 3.84 4.27 -1.69
N ASP A 60 4.51 5.36 -2.06
CA ASP A 60 4.75 6.45 -1.11
C ASP A 60 3.47 7.08 -0.57
N PRO A 61 2.52 7.47 -1.42
CA PRO A 61 1.27 8.02 -0.88
C PRO A 61 0.49 7.00 -0.06
N LEU A 62 0.55 5.73 -0.45
CA LEU A 62 -0.14 4.69 0.29
C LEU A 62 0.46 4.55 1.69
N MET A 63 1.77 4.55 1.79
CA MET A 63 2.43 4.45 3.07
C MET A 63 2.19 5.67 3.94
N ASP A 64 2.12 6.85 3.34
CA ASP A 64 1.83 8.06 4.09
C ASP A 64 0.45 7.96 4.74
N VAL A 65 -0.54 7.49 4.00
CA VAL A 65 -1.89 7.33 4.54
C VAL A 65 -1.89 6.28 5.66
N PHE A 66 -1.21 5.19 5.45
CA PHE A 66 -1.15 4.11 6.43
C PHE A 66 -0.49 4.58 7.72
N LEU A 67 0.61 5.30 7.61
CA LEU A 67 1.32 5.80 8.78
C LEU A 67 0.53 6.85 9.52
N LEU A 68 -0.15 7.72 8.80
CA LEU A 68 -0.97 8.73 9.42
C LEU A 68 -2.11 8.10 10.21
N ALA A 69 -2.76 7.11 9.64
CA ALA A 69 -3.84 6.41 10.32
C ALA A 69 -3.34 5.73 11.59
N ASP A 70 -2.17 5.11 11.52
CA ASP A 70 -1.59 4.44 12.68
C ASP A 70 -1.21 5.44 13.76
N THR A 71 -0.65 6.57 13.36
CA THR A 71 -0.28 7.63 14.29
C THR A 71 -1.50 8.20 14.99
N VAL A 72 -2.58 8.43 14.26
CA VAL A 72 -3.81 8.94 14.84
C VAL A 72 -4.35 7.97 15.89
N ARG A 73 -4.34 6.69 15.57
CA ARG A 73 -4.81 5.67 16.51
C ARG A 73 -4.00 5.68 17.79
N LYS A 74 -2.69 5.75 17.67
CA LYS A 74 -1.81 5.78 18.82
C LYS A 74 -2.00 7.04 19.64
N SER A 75 -2.15 8.18 18.96
CA SER A 75 -2.37 9.44 19.65
C SER A 75 -3.64 9.42 20.49
N ARG A 76 -4.69 8.84 19.95
CA ARG A 76 -5.94 8.76 20.70
C ARG A 76 -5.78 7.93 21.97
N LYS A 77 -5.04 6.84 21.88
CA LYS A 77 -4.79 6.03 23.05
C LYS A 77 -3.95 6.76 24.08
N GLU A 78 -2.95 7.48 23.60
CA GLU A 78 -2.09 8.25 24.50
C GLU A 78 -2.86 9.36 25.21
N ILE A 79 -3.72 10.03 24.48
CA ILE A 79 -4.54 11.08 25.06
C ILE A 79 -5.46 10.52 26.12
N ALA A 80 -6.05 9.37 25.85
CA ALA A 80 -6.93 8.73 26.82
C ALA A 80 -6.18 8.37 28.09
N LYS A 81 -4.88 8.14 27.98
CA LYS A 81 -4.04 7.83 29.14
C LYS A 81 -3.37 9.06 29.70
N GLY A 82 -3.72 10.25 29.22
CA GLY A 82 -3.11 11.48 29.69
C GLY A 82 -1.79 11.80 29.03
N ARG A 83 -1.48 11.18 27.92
CA ARG A 83 -0.26 11.46 27.18
C ARG A 83 -0.59 11.65 25.72
N GLY A 84 -0.15 12.75 25.13
CA GLY A 84 -0.38 13.02 23.74
C GLY A 84 0.92 12.96 22.95
N ILE A 85 0.84 12.66 21.68
CA ILE A 85 1.99 12.64 20.80
C ILE A 85 1.67 13.53 19.62
N ASP A 86 2.61 14.41 19.30
CA ASP A 86 2.48 15.27 18.15
C ASP A 86 2.64 14.46 16.86
N HIS A 87 1.74 14.71 15.90
CA HIS A 87 1.78 14.00 14.64
C HIS A 87 3.09 14.19 13.90
N GLU A 88 3.58 15.40 13.84
CA GLU A 88 4.80 15.68 13.12
C GLU A 88 5.97 14.95 13.72
N THR A 89 6.04 14.94 15.04
CA THR A 89 7.13 14.25 15.71
C THR A 89 7.08 12.75 15.41
N ALA A 90 5.89 12.17 15.48
CA ALA A 90 5.74 10.75 15.23
C ALA A 90 6.11 10.40 13.79
N MET A 91 5.68 11.20 12.83
CA MET A 91 6.01 10.97 11.43
C MET A 91 7.49 11.11 11.17
N ARG A 92 8.11 12.10 11.79
CA ARG A 92 9.54 12.30 11.63
C ARG A 92 10.33 11.13 12.20
N GLN A 93 9.96 10.67 13.38
CA GLN A 93 10.61 9.54 14.00
C GLN A 93 10.48 8.29 13.13
N PHE A 94 9.32 8.10 12.54
CA PHE A 94 9.11 6.96 11.68
C PHE A 94 10.01 7.03 10.45
N ARG A 95 10.07 8.21 9.83
CA ARG A 95 10.90 8.37 8.65
C ARG A 95 12.36 8.15 8.94
N GLU A 96 12.83 8.66 10.07
CA GLU A 96 14.21 8.48 10.45
C GLU A 96 14.53 7.01 10.68
N ARG A 97 13.62 6.30 11.33
CA ARG A 97 13.83 4.90 11.63
C ARG A 97 13.86 4.03 10.38
N HIS A 98 13.07 4.38 9.38
CA HIS A 98 12.96 3.58 8.18
C HIS A 98 13.70 4.16 6.97
N GLY A 99 14.39 5.26 7.15
CA GLY A 99 15.18 5.83 6.06
C GLY A 99 14.34 6.42 4.94
N ILE A 100 13.17 6.90 5.24
CA ILE A 100 12.28 7.46 4.21
C ILE A 100 12.35 8.96 4.24
#